data_40cee59d8e06535ef65925d3eba275b7
#
_entry.id   40cee59d8e06535ef65925d3eba275b7
#
_cell.length_a   1.000
_cell.length_b   1.000
_cell.length_c   1.000
_cell.angle_alpha   90.00
_cell.angle_beta   90.00
_cell.angle_gamma   90.00
#
_symmetry.space_group_name_H-M   'P 1'
#
loop_
_entity.id
_entity.type
_entity.pdbx_description
1 polymer ?
#
loop_
_entity_poly.entity_id
_entity_poly.type
_entity_poly.pdbx_seq_one_letter_code
_entity_poly.pdbx_strand_id
1 'polypeptide(L)'
;MQPDQPILIIDDNVNLAKGFALVLQRSGYRVNVAHTAEEGLRLAKADSPAAVVVDFRMPFINGAGFLYRLRACAKHANTPVLVVTAAAVTDEMRAQIAELRAELRCKPLGVQDLLAEVGALVGDPVSPRASAQPGQIASQA
;
A
#
# COMPACT_ATOMS: atom_id res chain seq x y z
N MET A 1 11.87 -8.90 -0.85
CA MET A 1 11.61 -7.91 0.21
C MET A 1 12.52 -8.19 1.39
N GLN A 2 13.08 -7.16 2.00
CA GLN A 2 13.85 -7.32 3.22
C GLN A 2 12.90 -7.62 4.37
N PRO A 3 13.25 -8.54 5.29
CA PRO A 3 12.31 -8.97 6.34
C PRO A 3 11.82 -7.84 7.23
N ASP A 4 12.60 -6.81 7.44
CA ASP A 4 12.26 -5.71 8.34
C ASP A 4 11.77 -4.45 7.63
N GLN A 5 11.59 -4.50 6.30
CA GLN A 5 11.01 -3.37 5.59
C GLN A 5 9.50 -3.31 5.84
N PRO A 6 8.99 -2.15 6.26
CA PRO A 6 7.57 -2.06 6.58
C PRO A 6 6.69 -1.85 5.36
N ILE A 7 5.41 -2.12 5.55
CA ILE A 7 4.37 -1.63 4.65
C ILE A 7 3.94 -0.27 5.19
N LEU A 8 3.93 0.73 4.34
CA LEU A 8 3.52 2.08 4.74
C LEU A 8 2.08 2.31 4.28
N ILE A 9 1.21 2.65 5.23
CA ILE A 9 -0.19 2.99 4.94
C ILE A 9 -0.36 4.48 5.12
N ILE A 10 -0.93 5.15 4.12
CA ILE A 10 -1.19 6.58 4.17
C ILE A 10 -2.67 6.82 3.90
N ASP A 11 -3.41 7.25 4.91
CA ASP A 11 -4.84 7.49 4.80
C ASP A 11 -5.25 8.46 5.91
N ASP A 12 -5.95 9.53 5.56
CA ASP A 12 -6.43 10.51 6.54
C ASP A 12 -7.58 9.97 7.38
N ASN A 13 -8.22 8.89 6.95
CA ASN A 13 -9.20 8.20 7.76
C ASN A 13 -8.48 7.30 8.76
N VAL A 14 -8.40 7.77 10.00
CA VAL A 14 -7.63 7.09 11.06
C VAL A 14 -8.12 5.68 11.32
N ASN A 15 -9.44 5.49 11.36
CA ASN A 15 -10.01 4.17 11.66
C ASN A 15 -9.75 3.16 10.54
N LEU A 16 -9.86 3.59 9.30
CA LEU A 16 -9.60 2.73 8.16
C LEU A 16 -8.13 2.34 8.12
N ALA A 17 -7.25 3.31 8.34
CA ALA A 17 -5.81 3.04 8.38
C ALA A 17 -5.45 2.04 9.46
N LYS A 18 -6.04 2.19 10.66
CA LYS A 18 -5.83 1.24 11.76
C LYS A 18 -6.30 -0.15 11.41
N GLY A 19 -7.44 -0.26 10.75
CA GLY A 19 -7.98 -1.55 10.32
C GLY A 19 -7.05 -2.26 9.35
N PHE A 20 -6.58 -1.53 8.34
CA PHE A 20 -5.64 -2.06 7.36
C PHE A 20 -4.33 -2.48 8.05
N ALA A 21 -3.82 -1.64 8.94
CA ALA A 21 -2.58 -1.94 9.66
C ALA A 21 -2.71 -3.23 10.47
N LEU A 22 -3.84 -3.39 11.18
CA LEU A 22 -4.07 -4.56 11.99
C LEU A 22 -4.09 -5.85 11.16
N VAL A 23 -4.79 -5.80 10.03
CA VAL A 23 -4.87 -6.95 9.13
C VAL A 23 -3.47 -7.36 8.65
N LEU A 24 -2.68 -6.38 8.22
CA LEU A 24 -1.35 -6.65 7.70
C LEU A 24 -0.41 -7.12 8.80
N GLN A 25 -0.50 -6.54 10.00
CA GLN A 25 0.32 -6.97 11.14
C GLN A 25 0.03 -8.41 11.52
N ARG A 26 -1.24 -8.80 11.50
CA ARG A 26 -1.64 -10.18 11.80
C ARG A 26 -1.13 -11.17 10.75
N SER A 27 -0.84 -10.67 9.56
CA SER A 27 -0.29 -11.50 8.48
C SER A 27 1.24 -11.51 8.47
N GLY A 28 1.86 -10.90 9.48
CA GLY A 28 3.31 -10.94 9.66
C GLY A 28 4.06 -9.73 9.15
N TYR A 29 3.37 -8.72 8.61
CA TYR A 29 4.05 -7.53 8.12
C TYR A 29 4.29 -6.53 9.25
N ARG A 30 5.43 -5.85 9.18
CA ARG A 30 5.64 -4.66 9.97
C ARG A 30 4.96 -3.50 9.24
N VAL A 31 4.27 -2.62 9.96
CA VAL A 31 3.45 -1.57 9.35
C VAL A 31 3.74 -0.22 9.99
N ASN A 32 3.92 0.79 9.14
CA ASN A 32 3.94 2.19 9.54
C ASN A 32 2.69 2.86 8.99
N VAL A 33 2.14 3.82 9.72
CA VAL A 33 0.91 4.51 9.34
C VAL A 33 1.16 6.01 9.34
N ALA A 34 0.70 6.67 8.29
CA ALA A 34 0.70 8.13 8.18
C ALA A 34 -0.70 8.58 7.83
N HIS A 35 -1.07 9.79 8.26
CA HIS A 35 -2.40 10.34 8.01
C HIS A 35 -2.36 11.54 7.06
N THR A 36 -1.18 11.90 6.57
CA THR A 36 -1.00 12.95 5.57
C THR A 36 0.06 12.50 4.58
N ALA A 37 0.03 13.10 3.39
CA ALA A 37 1.05 12.82 2.38
C ALA A 37 2.45 13.24 2.86
N GLU A 38 2.53 14.36 3.57
CA GLU A 38 3.81 14.85 4.09
C GLU A 38 4.43 13.89 5.09
N GLU A 39 3.63 13.41 6.02
CA GLU A 39 4.11 12.42 6.98
C GLU A 39 4.50 11.13 6.27
N GLY A 40 3.71 10.73 5.28
CA GLY A 40 4.01 9.54 4.49
C GLY A 40 5.35 9.65 3.77
N LEU A 41 5.63 10.80 3.18
CA LEU A 41 6.92 11.02 2.52
C LEU A 41 8.07 10.97 3.52
N ARG A 42 7.89 11.55 4.69
CA ARG A 42 8.90 11.54 5.73
C ARG A 42 9.21 10.11 6.19
N LEU A 43 8.17 9.32 6.41
CA LEU A 43 8.33 7.93 6.82
C LEU A 43 8.95 7.08 5.72
N ALA A 44 8.57 7.31 4.46
CA ALA A 44 9.16 6.58 3.34
C ALA A 44 10.65 6.82 3.23
N LYS A 45 11.08 8.05 3.47
CA LYS A 45 12.51 8.39 3.42
C LYS A 45 13.28 7.83 4.60
N ALA A 46 12.64 7.81 5.77
CA ALA A 46 13.31 7.36 7.00
C ALA A 46 13.44 5.85 7.07
N ASP A 47 12.47 5.11 6.53
CA ASP A 47 12.37 3.67 6.78
C ASP A 47 11.92 2.90 5.53
N SER A 48 12.53 3.17 4.43
CA SER A 48 12.32 2.55 3.11
C SER A 48 11.30 1.42 3.08
N PRO A 49 10.03 1.70 2.76
CA PRO A 49 9.01 0.67 2.81
C PRO A 49 9.16 -0.35 1.68
N ALA A 50 8.71 -1.57 1.95
CA ALA A 50 8.63 -2.61 0.93
C ALA A 50 7.51 -2.30 -0.06
N ALA A 51 6.45 -1.65 0.41
CA ALA A 51 5.32 -1.23 -0.42
C ALA A 51 4.56 -0.13 0.30
N VAL A 52 3.81 0.67 -0.45
CA VAL A 52 3.00 1.76 0.08
C VAL A 52 1.55 1.55 -0.36
N VAL A 53 0.62 1.71 0.58
CA VAL A 53 -0.81 1.76 0.28
C VAL A 53 -1.26 3.17 0.63
N VAL A 54 -1.68 3.94 -0.36
CA VAL A 54 -2.01 5.34 -0.18
C VAL A 54 -3.42 5.64 -0.67
N ASP A 55 -4.20 6.35 0.15
CA ASP A 55 -5.51 6.83 -0.25
C ASP A 55 -5.36 7.96 -1.27
N PHE A 56 -6.19 7.95 -2.31
CA PHE A 56 -6.12 9.00 -3.32
C PHE A 56 -6.57 10.34 -2.76
N ARG A 57 -7.68 10.34 -2.01
CA ARG A 57 -8.27 11.58 -1.50
C ARG A 57 -7.76 11.91 -0.11
N MET A 58 -6.89 12.90 -0.05
CA MET A 58 -6.37 13.43 1.21
C MET A 58 -6.32 14.95 1.11
N PRO A 59 -6.45 15.67 2.25
CA PRO A 59 -6.33 17.12 2.23
C PRO A 59 -4.92 17.56 1.83
N PHE A 60 -4.83 18.71 1.20
CA PHE A 60 -3.61 19.39 0.77
C PHE A 60 -2.89 18.68 -0.38
N ILE A 61 -2.37 17.49 -0.17
CA ILE A 61 -1.69 16.70 -1.20
C ILE A 61 -2.41 15.37 -1.31
N ASN A 62 -2.98 15.09 -2.48
CA ASN A 62 -3.67 13.83 -2.71
C ASN A 62 -2.68 12.69 -3.03
N GLY A 63 -3.23 11.48 -3.24
CA GLY A 63 -2.41 10.31 -3.53
C GLY A 63 -1.52 10.45 -4.75
N ALA A 64 -2.01 11.12 -5.81
CA ALA A 64 -1.20 11.36 -7.00
C ALA A 64 -0.05 12.31 -6.69
N GLY A 65 -0.30 13.36 -5.93
CA GLY A 65 0.73 14.30 -5.52
C GLY A 65 1.80 13.64 -4.65
N PHE A 66 1.37 12.80 -3.73
CA PHE A 66 2.28 11.99 -2.92
C PHE A 66 3.17 11.13 -3.84
N LEU A 67 2.54 10.41 -4.76
CA LEU A 67 3.23 9.48 -5.64
C LEU A 67 4.25 10.20 -6.53
N TYR A 68 3.87 11.36 -7.06
CA TYR A 68 4.78 12.16 -7.86
C TYR A 68 6.04 12.53 -7.07
N ARG A 69 5.84 12.99 -5.83
CA ARG A 69 6.97 13.36 -4.97
C ARG A 69 7.82 12.16 -4.58
N LEU A 70 7.18 11.02 -4.34
CA LEU A 70 7.90 9.80 -4.01
C LEU A 70 8.80 9.38 -5.18
N ARG A 71 8.26 9.42 -6.41
CA ARG A 71 9.00 9.02 -7.59
C ARG A 71 10.15 9.97 -7.93
N ALA A 72 10.05 11.23 -7.52
CA ALA A 72 11.14 12.19 -7.70
C ALA A 72 12.36 11.86 -6.84
N CYS A 73 12.18 11.06 -5.79
CA CYS A 73 13.29 10.59 -4.98
C CYS A 73 13.86 9.33 -5.65
N ALA A 74 15.13 9.37 -6.05
CA ALA A 74 15.75 8.25 -6.78
C ALA A 74 15.64 6.92 -6.05
N LYS A 75 15.74 6.95 -4.72
CA LYS A 75 15.65 5.77 -3.88
C LYS A 75 14.28 5.09 -3.98
N HIS A 76 13.24 5.84 -4.32
CA HIS A 76 11.87 5.36 -4.38
C HIS A 76 11.28 5.40 -5.79
N ALA A 77 12.13 5.45 -6.80
CA ALA A 77 11.68 5.47 -8.18
C ALA A 77 10.83 4.23 -8.52
N ASN A 78 11.10 3.11 -7.87
CA ASN A 78 10.42 1.85 -8.15
C ASN A 78 9.77 1.22 -6.93
N THR A 79 9.67 1.93 -5.81
CA THR A 79 8.96 1.42 -4.63
C THR A 79 7.53 1.06 -5.02
N PRO A 80 7.06 -0.16 -4.76
CA PRO A 80 5.71 -0.56 -5.15
C PRO A 80 4.65 0.28 -4.42
N VAL A 81 3.65 0.77 -5.16
CA VAL A 81 2.59 1.60 -4.58
C VAL A 81 1.24 1.14 -5.09
N LEU A 82 0.30 1.00 -4.15
CA LEU A 82 -1.11 0.78 -4.42
C LEU A 82 -1.86 2.04 -4.02
N VAL A 83 -2.54 2.67 -4.98
CA VAL A 83 -3.42 3.80 -4.71
C VAL A 83 -4.84 3.27 -4.57
N VAL A 84 -5.52 3.64 -3.49
CA VAL A 84 -6.89 3.19 -3.23
C VAL A 84 -7.78 4.41 -3.19
N THR A 85 -8.94 4.34 -3.83
CA THR A 85 -9.83 5.49 -3.90
C THR A 85 -11.30 5.08 -3.76
N ALA A 86 -12.06 5.89 -2.99
CA ALA A 86 -13.51 5.79 -2.95
C ALA A 86 -14.15 6.63 -4.05
N ALA A 87 -13.38 7.49 -4.71
CA ALA A 87 -13.90 8.37 -5.75
C ALA A 87 -14.10 7.60 -7.05
N ALA A 88 -14.95 8.15 -7.92
CA ALA A 88 -15.08 7.63 -9.27
C ALA A 88 -13.74 7.76 -9.99
N VAL A 89 -13.31 6.69 -10.64
CA VAL A 89 -12.04 6.67 -11.35
C VAL A 89 -12.25 7.22 -12.77
N THR A 90 -11.51 8.26 -13.11
CA THR A 90 -11.55 8.83 -14.45
C THR A 90 -10.40 8.25 -15.28
N ASP A 91 -10.50 8.39 -16.60
CA ASP A 91 -9.41 7.96 -17.48
C ASP A 91 -8.14 8.75 -17.19
N GLU A 92 -8.27 10.04 -16.87
CA GLU A 92 -7.12 10.88 -16.52
C GLU A 92 -6.43 10.38 -15.26
N MET A 93 -7.19 10.07 -14.23
CA MET A 93 -6.65 9.53 -12.98
C MET A 93 -5.94 8.21 -13.23
N ARG A 94 -6.58 7.33 -14.00
CA ARG A 94 -6.02 6.02 -14.32
C ARG A 94 -4.69 6.16 -15.06
N ALA A 95 -4.64 7.05 -16.05
CA ALA A 95 -3.45 7.30 -16.83
C ALA A 95 -2.32 7.89 -15.97
N GLN A 96 -2.66 8.84 -15.10
CA GLN A 96 -1.69 9.49 -14.23
C GLN A 96 -1.04 8.49 -13.26
N ILE A 97 -1.87 7.65 -12.65
CA ILE A 97 -1.36 6.65 -11.69
C ILE A 97 -0.51 5.61 -12.41
N ALA A 98 -0.94 5.17 -13.60
CA ALA A 98 -0.17 4.20 -14.38
C ALA A 98 1.17 4.77 -14.82
N GLU A 99 1.20 6.03 -15.23
CA GLU A 99 2.42 6.70 -15.64
C GLU A 99 3.43 6.77 -14.51
N LEU A 100 2.94 6.90 -13.28
CA LEU A 100 3.78 6.91 -12.09
C LEU A 100 4.05 5.50 -11.55
N ARG A 101 3.72 4.50 -12.34
CA ARG A 101 4.05 3.09 -12.06
C ARG A 101 3.43 2.58 -10.76
N ALA A 102 2.16 2.88 -10.54
CA ALA A 102 1.43 2.40 -9.39
C ALA A 102 0.16 1.67 -9.82
N GLU A 103 -0.36 0.84 -8.94
CA GLU A 103 -1.65 0.17 -9.12
C GLU A 103 -2.75 1.04 -8.54
N LEU A 104 -3.95 0.93 -9.10
CA LEU A 104 -5.10 1.70 -8.64
C LEU A 104 -6.26 0.74 -8.38
N ARG A 105 -6.87 0.83 -7.19
CA ARG A 105 -8.03 0.02 -6.83
C ARG A 105 -9.10 0.89 -6.19
N CYS A 106 -10.33 0.45 -6.33
CA CYS A 106 -11.47 1.17 -5.75
C CYS A 106 -11.81 0.63 -4.37
N LYS A 107 -12.22 1.52 -3.47
CA LYS A 107 -12.79 1.12 -2.19
C LYS A 107 -14.26 0.71 -2.40
N PRO A 108 -14.83 -0.15 -1.56
CA PRO A 108 -14.20 -0.78 -0.39
C PRO A 108 -13.25 -1.88 -0.80
N LEU A 109 -12.16 -2.00 -0.07
CA LEU A 109 -11.18 -3.04 -0.30
C LEU A 109 -11.28 -4.03 0.85
N GLY A 110 -11.69 -5.25 0.56
CA GLY A 110 -11.86 -6.28 1.58
C GLY A 110 -10.52 -6.77 2.13
N VAL A 111 -10.59 -7.49 3.25
CA VAL A 111 -9.40 -8.02 3.91
C VAL A 111 -8.58 -8.90 2.97
N GLN A 112 -9.25 -9.82 2.29
CA GLN A 112 -8.56 -10.74 1.38
C GLN A 112 -7.95 -10.00 0.19
N ASP A 113 -8.67 -8.99 -0.32
CA ASP A 113 -8.16 -8.20 -1.43
C ASP A 113 -6.93 -7.39 -1.01
N LEU A 114 -6.97 -6.79 0.18
CA LEU A 114 -5.83 -6.04 0.69
C LEU A 114 -4.59 -6.94 0.81
N LEU A 115 -4.77 -8.12 1.41
CA LEU A 115 -3.67 -9.07 1.57
C LEU A 115 -3.11 -9.53 0.23
N ALA A 116 -3.99 -9.81 -0.73
CA ALA A 116 -3.57 -10.23 -2.06
C ALA A 116 -2.80 -9.13 -2.79
N GLU A 117 -3.30 -7.89 -2.71
CA GLU A 117 -2.65 -6.77 -3.38
C GLU A 117 -1.28 -6.47 -2.77
N VAL A 118 -1.19 -6.44 -1.45
CA VAL A 118 0.10 -6.21 -0.78
C VAL A 118 1.07 -7.34 -1.08
N GLY A 119 0.61 -8.58 -1.03
CA GLY A 119 1.44 -9.72 -1.38
C GLY A 119 2.00 -9.63 -2.78
N ALA A 120 1.18 -9.21 -3.74
CA ALA A 120 1.61 -9.03 -5.12
C ALA A 120 2.66 -7.91 -5.23
N LEU A 121 2.47 -6.81 -4.49
CA LEU A 121 3.40 -5.69 -4.53
C LEU A 121 4.78 -6.07 -4.01
N VAL A 122 4.84 -6.83 -2.92
CA VAL A 122 6.13 -7.22 -2.33
C VAL A 122 6.71 -8.48 -2.96
N GLY A 123 5.98 -9.10 -3.88
CA GLY A 123 6.45 -10.30 -4.55
C GLY A 123 6.30 -11.57 -3.74
N ASP A 124 5.56 -11.52 -2.63
CA ASP A 124 5.32 -12.69 -1.80
C ASP A 124 3.96 -13.29 -2.11
N PRO A 125 3.85 -14.62 -2.17
CA PRO A 125 2.54 -15.25 -2.22
C PRO A 125 1.79 -14.97 -0.93
N VAL A 126 0.50 -14.83 -1.08
CA VAL A 126 -0.30 -14.49 0.09
C VAL A 126 -0.22 -15.55 1.16
N SER A 127 0.17 -16.45 0.96
CA SER A 127 0.27 -17.37 1.89
C SER A 127 0.92 -17.43 3.00
N PRO A 128 0.88 -17.18 2.93
CA PRO A 128 1.24 -17.40 3.81
C PRO A 128 1.80 -17.50 4.82
N ARG A 129 1.73 -17.16 4.84
CA ARG A 129 2.43 -17.13 5.96
C ARG A 129 1.84 -17.83 7.09
N ALA A 130 1.71 -18.11 6.60
CA ALA A 130 1.16 -18.53 7.22
C ALA A 130 1.04 -19.35 7.32
N SER A 131 1.26 -19.50 6.95
CA SER A 131 1.06 -20.05 6.94
C SER A 131 0.84 -20.79 7.03
N ALA A 132 0.85 -21.14 6.78
CA ALA A 132 0.59 -21.68 6.59
C ALA A 132 0.07 -22.29 6.40
N GLN A 133 -0.14 -22.59 5.93
CA GLN A 133 -0.67 -23.11 5.52
C GLN A 133 -1.00 -23.57 5.15
N PRO A 134 -1.02 -24.08 5.01
CA PRO A 134 -1.46 -24.55 4.50
C PRO A 134 -1.89 -24.73 4.34
N GLY A 135 -1.89 -24.99 4.13
CA GLY A 135 -2.21 -25.03 3.84
C GLY A 135 -2.71 -24.81 3.71
N GLN A 136 -2.81 -24.86 3.54
CA GLN A 136 -2.96 -24.54 3.32
C GLN A 136 -3.16 -24.43 2.88
N ILE A 137 -3.12 -24.63 2.58
CA ILE A 137 -3.12 -24.58 2.10
C ILE A 137 -3.20 -24.77 1.53
N ALA A 138 -3.12 -25.14 1.19
CA ALA A 138 -3.10 -25.20 0.65
C ALA A 138 -3.49 -25.22 0.14
N SER A 139 -3.63 -25.45 -0.15
CA SER A 139 -3.98 -25.28 -0.51
C SER A 139 -4.39 -24.94 -0.67
N GLN A 140 -4.54 -24.77 -0.97
CA GLN A 140 -4.68 -24.17 -1.02
C GLN A 140 -4.68 -23.82 -1.36
N ALA A 141 -4.68 -24.08 -1.58
CA ALA A 141 -4.59 -23.62 -1.80
C ALA A 141 -4.55 -23.60 -1.82
#